data_43436d452736e3a98554fac0c81e9fad
#
_entry.id   43436d452736e3a98554fac0c81e9fad
#
_cell.length_a   1.000
_cell.length_b   1.000
_cell.length_c   1.000
_cell.angle_alpha   90.00
_cell.angle_beta   90.00
_cell.angle_gamma   90.00
#
_symmetry.space_group_name_H-M   'P 1'
#
loop_
_entity.id
_entity.type
_entity.pdbx_description
1 polymer ?
#
loop_
_entity_poly.entity_id
_entity_poly.type
_entity_poly.pdbx_seq_one_letter_code
_entity_poly.pdbx_strand_id
1 'polypeptide(L)'
;MELMELLKLRRTYRRFKQEPISDEIIDEMLTAARYASSAANLQPLSYVVVKSQEKVKEVFEHTKWAGYLPKEEGKPKAAEEPVLFIGIIENENINRGQYCDTDAGLAISNMTLAAWNHGVGSCIIGACDKAELSNMFGLKEEQKLHTVVAFGYPSHTSKMEDAKDGNIKYYLDENKDYVVPKRKLEDIVKYL
;
A
#
# COMPACT_ATOMS: atom_id res chain seq x y z
N MET A 1 1.25 -15.05 14.02
CA MET A 1 -0.22 -14.72 13.98
C MET A 1 -0.89 -15.72 13.06
N GLU A 2 -2.09 -16.18 13.39
CA GLU A 2 -2.88 -17.02 12.49
C GLU A 2 -3.29 -16.25 11.24
N LEU A 3 -3.35 -16.92 10.08
CA LEU A 3 -3.56 -16.26 8.78
C LEU A 3 -4.85 -15.42 8.73
N MET A 4 -5.95 -15.95 9.22
CA MET A 4 -7.23 -15.23 9.18
C MET A 4 -7.25 -14.00 10.10
N GLU A 5 -6.54 -14.06 11.21
CA GLU A 5 -6.34 -12.91 12.10
C GLU A 5 -5.46 -11.84 11.43
N LEU A 6 -4.36 -12.25 10.80
CA LEU A 6 -3.49 -11.36 10.04
C LEU A 6 -4.27 -10.61 8.94
N LEU A 7 -5.07 -11.34 8.15
CA LEU A 7 -5.93 -10.76 7.11
C LEU A 7 -6.97 -9.77 7.67
N LYS A 8 -7.55 -10.09 8.84
CA LYS A 8 -8.53 -9.24 9.51
C LYS A 8 -7.90 -7.96 10.05
N LEU A 9 -6.70 -8.03 10.60
CA LEU A 9 -6.05 -6.91 11.29
C LEU A 9 -5.24 -6.03 10.33
N ARG A 10 -4.71 -6.56 9.22
CA ARG A 10 -4.02 -5.75 8.23
C ARG A 10 -4.99 -4.74 7.60
N ARG A 11 -4.82 -3.49 7.91
CA ARG A 11 -5.62 -2.37 7.39
C ARG A 11 -4.73 -1.37 6.67
N THR A 12 -5.34 -0.34 6.08
CA THR A 12 -4.61 0.81 5.55
C THR A 12 -4.31 1.77 6.69
N TYR A 13 -3.03 2.10 6.85
CA TYR A 13 -2.54 3.07 7.81
C TYR A 13 -1.98 4.28 7.06
N ARG A 14 -2.21 5.48 7.59
CA ARG A 14 -1.82 6.72 6.93
C ARG A 14 -1.00 7.67 7.80
N ARG A 15 -0.90 7.40 9.10
CA ARG A 15 -0.05 8.15 10.04
C ARG A 15 0.89 7.17 10.71
N PHE A 16 2.16 7.53 10.79
CA PHE A 16 3.23 6.62 11.19
C PHE A 16 4.11 7.26 12.25
N LYS A 17 4.70 6.43 13.09
CA LYS A 17 5.81 6.80 13.97
C LYS A 17 7.08 6.96 13.12
N GLN A 18 7.99 7.81 13.59
CA GLN A 18 9.28 8.04 12.93
C GLN A 18 10.33 7.00 13.37
N GLU A 19 9.93 5.74 13.41
CA GLU A 19 10.77 4.59 13.74
C GLU A 19 11.22 3.90 12.45
N PRO A 20 12.53 3.67 12.25
CA PRO A 20 13.00 3.02 11.02
C PRO A 20 12.55 1.54 10.98
N ILE A 21 12.25 1.06 9.78
CA ILE A 21 12.00 -0.36 9.50
C ILE A 21 13.36 -0.99 9.21
N SER A 22 13.67 -2.14 9.85
CA SER A 22 14.94 -2.82 9.61
C SER A 22 15.04 -3.40 8.21
N ASP A 23 16.28 -3.55 7.72
CA ASP A 23 16.53 -4.09 6.38
C ASP A 23 16.04 -5.55 6.27
N GLU A 24 16.11 -6.33 7.35
CA GLU A 24 15.61 -7.70 7.40
C GLU A 24 14.08 -7.77 7.15
N ILE A 25 13.32 -6.84 7.74
CA ILE A 25 11.87 -6.75 7.51
C ILE A 25 11.58 -6.32 6.07
N ILE A 26 12.34 -5.36 5.53
CA ILE A 26 12.20 -4.92 4.13
C ILE A 26 12.49 -6.08 3.17
N ASP A 27 13.54 -6.85 3.41
CA ASP A 27 13.89 -8.03 2.61
C ASP A 27 12.82 -9.12 2.67
N GLU A 28 12.22 -9.35 3.84
CA GLU A 28 11.11 -10.28 4.01
C GLU A 28 9.87 -9.81 3.22
N MET A 29 9.54 -8.51 3.27
CA MET A 29 8.45 -7.92 2.50
C MET A 29 8.65 -8.11 0.98
N LEU A 30 9.86 -7.85 0.48
CA LEU A 30 10.21 -8.02 -0.93
C LEU A 30 10.22 -9.50 -1.34
N THR A 31 10.68 -10.39 -0.46
CA THR A 31 10.63 -11.85 -0.65
C THR A 31 9.19 -12.32 -0.74
N ALA A 32 8.30 -11.84 0.13
CA ALA A 32 6.88 -12.15 0.07
C ALA A 32 6.23 -11.67 -1.24
N ALA A 33 6.58 -10.48 -1.73
CA ALA A 33 6.14 -9.99 -3.03
C ALA A 33 6.63 -10.89 -4.17
N ARG A 34 7.90 -11.34 -4.13
CA ARG A 34 8.47 -12.26 -5.13
C ARG A 34 7.75 -13.62 -5.18
N TYR A 35 7.13 -14.06 -4.07
CA TYR A 35 6.37 -15.31 -4.02
C TYR A 35 4.96 -15.21 -4.62
N ALA A 36 4.53 -14.00 -5.00
CA ALA A 36 3.24 -13.83 -5.64
C ALA A 36 3.18 -14.56 -6.99
N SER A 37 2.00 -15.09 -7.30
CA SER A 37 1.73 -15.61 -8.63
C SER A 37 1.77 -14.49 -9.66
N SER A 38 2.23 -14.81 -10.88
CA SER A 38 2.19 -13.92 -12.02
C SER A 38 1.59 -14.63 -13.22
N ALA A 39 0.83 -13.91 -14.03
CA ALA A 39 0.19 -14.47 -15.23
C ALA A 39 1.23 -15.11 -16.15
N ALA A 40 1.03 -16.37 -16.51
CA ALA A 40 1.98 -17.19 -17.29
C ALA A 40 3.42 -17.16 -16.73
N ASN A 41 3.59 -16.85 -15.45
CA ASN A 41 4.88 -16.67 -14.79
C ASN A 41 5.80 -15.65 -15.46
N LEU A 42 5.23 -14.61 -16.06
CA LEU A 42 5.98 -13.57 -16.80
C LEU A 42 6.81 -12.68 -15.89
N GLN A 43 6.40 -12.47 -14.63
CA GLN A 43 7.12 -11.71 -13.61
C GLN A 43 7.52 -10.30 -14.09
N PRO A 44 6.57 -9.47 -14.55
CA PRO A 44 6.87 -8.17 -15.14
C PRO A 44 7.24 -7.10 -14.11
N LEU A 45 7.16 -7.43 -12.81
CA LEU A 45 7.32 -6.43 -11.74
C LEU A 45 8.76 -6.34 -11.24
N SER A 46 9.16 -5.12 -10.94
CA SER A 46 10.36 -4.80 -10.17
C SER A 46 10.02 -3.75 -9.10
N TYR A 47 10.93 -3.52 -8.17
CA TYR A 47 10.66 -2.70 -6.99
C TYR A 47 11.77 -1.66 -6.79
N VAL A 48 11.37 -0.41 -6.49
CA VAL A 48 12.27 0.66 -6.06
C VAL A 48 12.04 0.93 -4.58
N VAL A 49 13.05 0.69 -3.75
CA VAL A 49 13.00 0.90 -2.30
C VAL A 49 13.55 2.28 -1.96
N VAL A 50 12.73 3.12 -1.33
CA VAL A 50 13.08 4.49 -0.91
C VAL A 50 13.05 4.55 0.61
N LYS A 51 14.24 4.52 1.27
CA LYS A 51 14.38 4.50 2.73
C LYS A 51 15.19 5.67 3.31
N SER A 52 15.90 6.45 2.49
CA SER A 52 16.57 7.65 3.00
C SER A 52 15.54 8.73 3.32
N GLN A 53 15.67 9.38 4.47
CA GLN A 53 14.71 10.37 4.95
C GLN A 53 14.46 11.50 3.93
N GLU A 54 15.51 11.94 3.25
CA GLU A 54 15.42 12.97 2.19
C GLU A 54 14.54 12.50 1.04
N LYS A 55 14.82 11.30 0.49
CA LYS A 55 14.09 10.75 -0.65
C LYS A 55 12.64 10.36 -0.28
N VAL A 56 12.41 9.88 0.95
CA VAL A 56 11.06 9.62 1.45
C VAL A 56 10.22 10.90 1.46
N LYS A 57 10.77 12.04 1.90
CA LYS A 57 10.10 13.34 1.85
C LYS A 57 9.80 13.78 0.43
N GLU A 58 10.75 13.64 -0.49
CA GLU A 58 10.53 13.95 -1.90
C GLU A 58 9.36 13.13 -2.47
N VAL A 59 9.34 11.81 -2.28
CA VAL A 59 8.23 10.95 -2.72
C VAL A 59 6.92 11.37 -2.07
N PHE A 60 6.92 11.67 -0.77
CA PHE A 60 5.73 12.07 -0.03
C PHE A 60 5.06 13.33 -0.62
N GLU A 61 5.84 14.32 -1.08
CA GLU A 61 5.30 15.53 -1.70
C GLU A 61 4.57 15.26 -3.03
N HIS A 62 4.93 14.20 -3.73
CA HIS A 62 4.30 13.78 -4.99
C HIS A 62 3.15 12.78 -4.80
N THR A 63 2.65 12.58 -3.55
CA THR A 63 1.56 11.65 -3.23
C THR A 63 0.31 12.38 -2.73
N LYS A 64 -0.87 11.80 -3.01
CA LYS A 64 -2.18 12.29 -2.52
C LYS A 64 -2.79 11.26 -1.59
N TRP A 65 -3.40 11.74 -0.50
CA TRP A 65 -3.83 10.91 0.62
C TRP A 65 -5.33 11.01 0.87
N ALA A 66 -5.93 9.88 1.32
CA ALA A 66 -7.26 9.79 1.91
C ALA A 66 -8.37 10.56 1.19
N GLY A 67 -8.66 10.19 -0.07
CA GLY A 67 -9.57 10.93 -0.96
C GLY A 67 -11.03 11.12 -0.47
N TYR A 68 -11.46 10.43 0.60
CA TYR A 68 -12.78 10.65 1.22
C TYR A 68 -12.75 11.61 2.40
N LEU A 69 -11.58 12.02 2.87
CA LEU A 69 -11.44 12.95 3.99
C LEU A 69 -11.12 14.36 3.50
N PRO A 70 -11.44 15.39 4.29
CA PRO A 70 -10.90 16.72 4.09
C PRO A 70 -9.38 16.69 3.99
N LYS A 71 -8.81 17.56 3.16
CA LYS A 71 -7.37 17.54 2.85
C LYS A 71 -6.49 17.69 4.11
N GLU A 72 -6.96 18.47 5.07
CA GLU A 72 -6.31 18.74 6.36
C GLU A 72 -6.28 17.50 7.29
N GLU A 73 -7.21 16.55 7.10
CA GLU A 73 -7.32 15.32 7.88
C GLU A 73 -6.77 14.11 7.15
N GLY A 74 -6.69 14.18 5.83
CA GLY A 74 -6.31 13.07 4.97
C GLY A 74 -4.80 12.90 4.81
N LYS A 75 -4.06 14.00 4.59
CA LYS A 75 -2.60 13.96 4.45
C LYS A 75 -1.94 13.84 5.82
N PRO A 76 -0.95 12.95 6.04
CA PRO A 76 -0.16 12.92 7.26
C PRO A 76 0.46 14.30 7.58
N LYS A 77 0.50 14.64 8.86
CA LYS A 77 1.16 15.86 9.33
C LYS A 77 2.66 15.62 9.46
N ALA A 78 3.42 16.70 9.67
CA ALA A 78 4.84 16.60 10.02
C ALA A 78 5.04 15.65 11.21
N ALA A 79 6.06 14.79 11.12
CA ALA A 79 6.37 13.71 12.07
C ALA A 79 5.34 12.55 12.12
N GLU A 80 4.39 12.50 11.17
CA GLU A 80 3.50 11.35 10.95
C GLU A 80 3.64 10.77 9.53
N GLU A 81 4.59 11.27 8.75
CA GLU A 81 4.86 10.80 7.39
C GLU A 81 5.35 9.34 7.41
N PRO A 82 5.25 8.60 6.28
CA PRO A 82 5.87 7.28 6.17
C PRO A 82 7.38 7.36 6.32
N VAL A 83 8.00 6.26 6.71
CA VAL A 83 9.47 6.15 6.81
C VAL A 83 10.07 5.34 5.67
N LEU A 84 9.23 4.72 4.84
CA LEU A 84 9.62 3.91 3.70
C LEU A 84 8.57 4.03 2.60
N PHE A 85 9.02 4.13 1.35
CA PHE A 85 8.19 3.87 0.17
C PHE A 85 8.77 2.74 -0.66
N ILE A 86 7.90 1.95 -1.25
CA ILE A 86 8.27 0.98 -2.29
C ILE A 86 7.48 1.31 -3.54
N GLY A 87 8.18 1.68 -4.62
CA GLY A 87 7.62 1.83 -5.95
C GLY A 87 7.45 0.47 -6.60
N ILE A 88 6.26 0.19 -7.13
CA ILE A 88 5.95 -1.00 -7.92
C ILE A 88 6.11 -0.63 -9.38
N ILE A 89 7.07 -1.24 -10.05
CA ILE A 89 7.47 -0.90 -11.41
C ILE A 89 7.09 -2.03 -12.34
N GLU A 90 6.40 -1.70 -13.41
CA GLU A 90 6.02 -2.60 -14.49
C GLU A 90 7.06 -2.51 -15.62
N ASN A 91 7.47 -3.65 -16.18
CA ASN A 91 8.24 -3.71 -17.41
C ASN A 91 7.33 -4.06 -18.60
N GLU A 92 7.11 -3.09 -19.49
CA GLU A 92 6.19 -3.23 -20.63
C GLU A 92 6.68 -4.25 -21.68
N ASN A 93 7.98 -4.48 -21.78
CA ASN A 93 8.55 -5.48 -22.69
C ASN A 93 8.23 -6.92 -22.24
N ILE A 94 8.00 -7.13 -20.94
CA ILE A 94 7.66 -8.43 -20.37
C ILE A 94 6.16 -8.60 -20.24
N ASN A 95 5.46 -7.50 -19.87
CA ASN A 95 4.02 -7.51 -19.69
C ASN A 95 3.28 -7.68 -21.02
N ARG A 96 2.34 -8.63 -21.07
CA ARG A 96 1.44 -8.81 -22.20
C ARG A 96 0.07 -8.15 -21.95
N GLY A 97 0.07 -6.94 -21.37
CA GLY A 97 -1.06 -6.02 -21.31
C GLY A 97 -1.95 -6.20 -20.07
N GLN A 98 -3.00 -7.01 -20.14
CA GLN A 98 -4.14 -6.92 -19.21
C GLN A 98 -3.97 -7.53 -17.81
N TYR A 99 -2.86 -8.20 -17.49
CA TYR A 99 -2.70 -8.92 -16.23
C TYR A 99 -1.79 -8.21 -15.21
N CYS A 100 -1.15 -7.12 -15.57
CA CYS A 100 -0.21 -6.45 -14.67
C CYS A 100 -0.87 -5.92 -13.40
N ASP A 101 -2.08 -5.39 -13.49
CA ASP A 101 -2.83 -4.94 -12.31
C ASP A 101 -3.12 -6.10 -11.35
N THR A 102 -3.41 -7.30 -11.88
CA THR A 102 -3.60 -8.51 -11.06
C THR A 102 -2.29 -8.92 -10.40
N ASP A 103 -1.21 -9.01 -11.16
CA ASP A 103 0.13 -9.38 -10.65
C ASP A 103 0.58 -8.38 -9.58
N ALA A 104 0.42 -7.08 -9.82
CA ALA A 104 0.75 -6.02 -8.88
C ALA A 104 -0.10 -6.14 -7.60
N GLY A 105 -1.40 -6.39 -7.73
CA GLY A 105 -2.30 -6.58 -6.58
C GLY A 105 -1.89 -7.77 -5.72
N LEU A 106 -1.50 -8.90 -6.31
CA LEU A 106 -1.03 -10.10 -5.61
C LEU A 106 0.30 -9.82 -4.89
N ALA A 107 1.26 -9.21 -5.57
CA ALA A 107 2.56 -8.87 -4.99
C ALA A 107 2.42 -7.89 -3.82
N ILE A 108 1.63 -6.82 -3.98
CA ILE A 108 1.36 -5.83 -2.94
C ILE A 108 0.63 -6.48 -1.75
N SER A 109 -0.32 -7.39 -2.01
CA SER A 109 -1.02 -8.11 -0.94
C SER A 109 -0.07 -8.91 -0.08
N ASN A 110 0.81 -9.71 -0.69
CA ASN A 110 1.83 -10.49 0.02
C ASN A 110 2.78 -9.58 0.81
N MET A 111 3.30 -8.53 0.17
CA MET A 111 4.20 -7.55 0.78
C MET A 111 3.60 -6.90 2.01
N THR A 112 2.34 -6.43 1.91
CA THR A 112 1.67 -5.75 3.02
C THR A 112 1.26 -6.68 4.15
N LEU A 113 1.00 -7.97 3.87
CA LEU A 113 0.76 -8.99 4.88
C LEU A 113 2.06 -9.34 5.64
N ALA A 114 3.18 -9.49 4.93
CA ALA A 114 4.49 -9.69 5.55
C ALA A 114 4.87 -8.50 6.44
N ALA A 115 4.68 -7.27 5.95
CA ALA A 115 4.89 -6.05 6.74
C ALA A 115 4.06 -6.08 8.03
N TRP A 116 2.77 -6.38 7.93
CA TRP A 116 1.86 -6.39 9.08
C TRP A 116 2.20 -7.48 10.11
N ASN A 117 2.78 -8.59 9.69
CA ASN A 117 3.27 -9.62 10.61
C ASN A 117 4.33 -9.10 11.58
N HIS A 118 5.03 -8.01 11.21
CA HIS A 118 5.99 -7.28 12.04
C HIS A 118 5.41 -5.98 12.64
N GLY A 119 4.10 -5.77 12.56
CA GLY A 119 3.45 -4.54 13.03
C GLY A 119 3.68 -3.32 12.13
N VAL A 120 4.26 -3.50 10.94
CA VAL A 120 4.48 -2.42 9.97
C VAL A 120 3.19 -2.21 9.17
N GLY A 121 2.59 -1.04 9.34
CA GLY A 121 1.41 -0.60 8.60
C GLY A 121 1.76 -0.13 7.19
N SER A 122 0.75 -0.13 6.31
CA SER A 122 0.94 0.25 4.91
C SER A 122 -0.21 1.07 4.34
N CYS A 123 0.08 1.87 3.32
CA CYS A 123 -0.90 2.55 2.49
C CYS A 123 -0.53 2.42 1.01
N ILE A 124 -1.41 1.82 0.21
CA ILE A 124 -1.27 1.74 -1.25
C ILE A 124 -1.74 3.06 -1.85
N ILE A 125 -0.90 3.72 -2.64
CA ILE A 125 -1.14 5.07 -3.16
C ILE A 125 -1.07 5.04 -4.69
N GLY A 126 -2.22 4.92 -5.34
CA GLY A 126 -2.34 5.07 -6.79
C GLY A 126 -2.39 6.54 -7.24
N ALA A 127 -2.83 7.44 -6.36
CA ALA A 127 -2.92 8.87 -6.64
C ALA A 127 -1.58 9.57 -6.33
N CYS A 128 -0.65 9.53 -7.27
CA CYS A 128 0.66 10.17 -7.19
C CYS A 128 1.03 10.81 -8.53
N ASP A 129 2.01 11.70 -8.51
CA ASP A 129 2.61 12.24 -9.73
C ASP A 129 3.57 11.20 -10.31
N LYS A 130 3.03 10.36 -11.20
CA LYS A 130 3.79 9.25 -11.79
C LYS A 130 4.97 9.74 -12.65
N ALA A 131 4.86 10.88 -13.30
CA ALA A 131 5.92 11.40 -14.16
C ALA A 131 7.13 11.82 -13.33
N GLU A 132 6.91 12.65 -12.30
CA GLU A 132 7.99 13.09 -11.41
C GLU A 132 8.61 11.92 -10.65
N LEU A 133 7.79 10.99 -10.11
CA LEU A 133 8.31 9.81 -9.42
C LEU A 133 9.08 8.88 -10.35
N SER A 134 8.68 8.73 -11.61
CA SER A 134 9.42 7.93 -12.60
C SER A 134 10.81 8.53 -12.86
N ASN A 135 10.89 9.86 -12.98
CA ASN A 135 12.17 10.57 -13.12
C ASN A 135 13.05 10.38 -11.88
N MET A 136 12.49 10.56 -10.67
CA MET A 136 13.21 10.36 -9.40
C MET A 136 13.73 8.93 -9.24
N PHE A 137 13.00 7.94 -9.70
CA PHE A 137 13.37 6.53 -9.62
C PHE A 137 14.32 6.10 -10.73
N GLY A 138 14.60 6.98 -11.70
CA GLY A 138 15.47 6.70 -12.84
C GLY A 138 14.93 5.60 -13.74
N LEU A 139 13.61 5.55 -13.93
CA LEU A 139 12.97 4.52 -14.74
C LEU A 139 13.36 4.67 -16.21
N LYS A 140 13.59 3.52 -16.87
CA LYS A 140 13.86 3.44 -18.29
C LYS A 140 12.57 3.57 -19.10
N GLU A 141 12.69 3.74 -20.43
CA GLU A 141 11.56 3.90 -21.35
C GLU A 141 10.54 2.74 -21.26
N GLU A 142 11.07 1.51 -21.11
CA GLU A 142 10.24 0.32 -21.00
C GLU A 142 9.64 0.08 -19.60
N GLN A 143 9.96 0.94 -18.63
CA GLN A 143 9.51 0.82 -17.24
C GLN A 143 8.45 1.87 -16.92
N LYS A 144 7.38 1.47 -16.27
CA LYS A 144 6.31 2.36 -15.80
C LYS A 144 6.09 2.21 -14.30
N LEU A 145 5.92 3.32 -13.62
CA LEU A 145 5.45 3.32 -12.24
C LEU A 145 3.98 2.91 -12.21
N HIS A 146 3.70 1.71 -11.68
CA HIS A 146 2.34 1.24 -11.46
C HIS A 146 1.70 1.98 -10.27
N THR A 147 2.32 1.90 -9.10
CA THR A 147 1.86 2.55 -7.86
C THR A 147 3.01 2.67 -6.86
N VAL A 148 2.82 3.42 -5.79
CA VAL A 148 3.72 3.43 -4.64
C VAL A 148 3.00 2.90 -3.39
N VAL A 149 3.73 2.21 -2.53
CA VAL A 149 3.23 1.75 -1.23
C VAL A 149 4.06 2.41 -0.14
N ALA A 150 3.38 3.11 0.76
CA ALA A 150 3.97 3.74 1.94
C ALA A 150 3.96 2.79 3.13
N PHE A 151 5.00 2.80 3.96
CA PHE A 151 5.15 1.95 5.13
C PHE A 151 5.68 2.72 6.34
N GLY A 152 5.35 2.22 7.53
CA GLY A 152 5.84 2.67 8.82
C GLY A 152 5.07 2.01 9.98
N TYR A 153 5.57 2.14 11.20
CA TYR A 153 4.82 1.70 12.37
C TYR A 153 3.65 2.64 12.63
N PRO A 154 2.40 2.13 12.75
CA PRO A 154 1.22 3.00 12.88
C PRO A 154 1.25 3.87 14.14
N SER A 155 0.81 5.12 14.02
CA SER A 155 0.54 6.03 15.14
C SER A 155 -0.95 6.20 15.45
N HIS A 156 -1.82 5.43 14.78
CA HIS A 156 -3.27 5.41 14.98
C HIS A 156 -3.80 3.99 14.81
N THR A 157 -5.06 3.75 15.20
CA THR A 157 -5.72 2.50 14.91
C THR A 157 -6.53 2.55 13.61
N SER A 158 -6.83 1.39 13.06
CA SER A 158 -7.71 1.25 11.90
C SER A 158 -8.52 -0.02 12.07
N LYS A 159 -9.85 0.12 12.12
CA LYS A 159 -10.78 -0.98 12.35
C LYS A 159 -11.75 -1.18 11.19
N MET A 160 -12.24 -2.39 11.04
CA MET A 160 -13.26 -2.76 10.09
C MET A 160 -14.62 -2.82 10.80
N GLU A 161 -15.67 -2.43 10.10
CA GLU A 161 -17.05 -2.68 10.48
C GLU A 161 -17.89 -3.12 9.28
N ASP A 162 -19.08 -3.66 9.50
CA ASP A 162 -20.02 -3.93 8.42
C ASP A 162 -20.58 -2.62 7.87
N ALA A 163 -20.67 -2.51 6.55
CA ALA A 163 -21.27 -1.36 5.88
C ALA A 163 -22.76 -1.25 6.24
N LYS A 164 -23.19 -0.03 6.56
CA LYS A 164 -24.59 0.30 6.86
C LYS A 164 -25.18 1.04 5.67
N ASP A 165 -26.39 0.66 5.25
CA ASP A 165 -27.16 1.30 4.18
C ASP A 165 -26.34 1.48 2.86
N GLY A 166 -25.45 0.52 2.58
CA GLY A 166 -24.57 0.54 1.40
C GLY A 166 -23.44 1.58 1.44
N ASN A 167 -23.26 2.32 2.53
CA ASN A 167 -22.17 3.28 2.67
C ASN A 167 -20.86 2.56 2.96
N ILE A 168 -19.92 2.63 2.00
CA ILE A 168 -18.59 2.02 2.05
C ILE A 168 -17.46 3.03 2.28
N LYS A 169 -17.78 4.32 2.44
CA LYS A 169 -16.77 5.36 2.64
C LYS A 169 -16.13 5.22 4.02
N TYR A 170 -14.80 5.09 4.04
CA TYR A 170 -14.09 5.14 5.31
C TYR A 170 -14.15 6.56 5.91
N TYR A 171 -14.09 6.62 7.22
CA TYR A 171 -14.17 7.86 7.98
C TYR A 171 -13.26 7.82 9.21
N LEU A 172 -13.13 8.95 9.91
CA LEU A 172 -12.48 9.03 11.21
C LEU A 172 -13.55 9.04 12.30
N ASP A 173 -13.35 8.23 13.35
CA ASP A 173 -14.21 8.29 14.53
C ASP A 173 -13.82 9.49 15.44
N GLU A 174 -14.44 9.59 16.60
CA GLU A 174 -14.22 10.66 17.59
C GLU A 174 -12.77 10.71 18.10
N ASN A 175 -12.07 9.58 18.09
CA ASN A 175 -10.66 9.47 18.47
C ASN A 175 -9.70 9.74 17.30
N LYS A 176 -10.22 10.13 16.13
CA LYS A 176 -9.46 10.28 14.88
C LYS A 176 -8.83 8.96 14.39
N ASP A 177 -9.39 7.82 14.77
CA ASP A 177 -9.02 6.51 14.26
C ASP A 177 -9.83 6.16 13.01
N TYR A 178 -9.21 5.42 12.08
CA TYR A 178 -9.87 5.07 10.83
C TYR A 178 -10.88 3.93 11.02
N VAL A 179 -12.08 4.14 10.51
CA VAL A 179 -13.12 3.11 10.40
C VAL A 179 -13.35 2.80 8.92
N VAL A 180 -13.27 1.51 8.57
CA VAL A 180 -13.33 1.03 7.19
C VAL A 180 -14.54 0.10 7.03
N PRO A 181 -15.69 0.61 6.53
CA PRO A 181 -16.87 -0.22 6.29
C PRO A 181 -16.61 -1.23 5.17
N LYS A 182 -17.07 -2.47 5.37
CA LYS A 182 -17.02 -3.56 4.39
C LYS A 182 -18.42 -4.08 4.12
N ARG A 183 -18.72 -4.40 2.87
CA ARG A 183 -19.94 -5.10 2.52
C ARG A 183 -19.95 -6.45 3.21
N LYS A 184 -21.13 -6.89 3.65
CA LYS A 184 -21.29 -8.20 4.26
C LYS A 184 -21.02 -9.31 3.26
N LEU A 185 -20.62 -10.48 3.75
CA LEU A 185 -20.29 -11.61 2.89
C LEU A 185 -21.50 -12.05 2.05
N GLU A 186 -22.69 -12.04 2.66
CA GLU A 186 -23.97 -12.37 2.01
C GLU A 186 -24.32 -11.45 0.83
N ASP A 187 -23.84 -10.19 0.86
CA ASP A 187 -24.08 -9.20 -0.22
C ASP A 187 -23.14 -9.37 -1.42
N ILE A 188 -22.09 -10.18 -1.30
CA ILE A 188 -21.03 -10.30 -2.33
C ILE A 188 -20.81 -11.74 -2.80
N VAL A 189 -21.49 -12.72 -2.21
CA VAL A 189 -21.39 -14.14 -2.57
C VAL A 189 -22.72 -14.64 -3.10
N LYS A 190 -22.68 -15.37 -4.21
CA LYS A 190 -23.84 -16.10 -4.75
C LYS A 190 -23.45 -17.58 -4.86
N TYR A 191 -24.24 -18.44 -4.26
CA TYR A 191 -24.14 -19.90 -4.47
C TYR A 191 -25.05 -20.30 -5.62
N LEU A 192 -24.58 -21.16 -6.55
CA LEU A 192 -25.30 -21.65 -7.73
C LEU A 192 -25.60 -23.14 -7.57
#